data_f2c88b8449083d1bb5511ed56b6047fb
#
_entry.id   f2c88b8449083d1bb5511ed56b6047fb
#
_cell.length_a   1.000
_cell.length_b   1.000
_cell.length_c   1.000
_cell.angle_alpha   90.00
_cell.angle_beta   90.00
_cell.angle_gamma   90.00
#
_symmetry.space_group_name_H-M   'P 1'
#
loop_
_entity.id
_entity.type
_entity.pdbx_description
1 polymer ?
#
loop_
_entity_poly.entity_id
_entity_poly.type
_entity_poly.pdbx_seq_one_letter_code
_entity_poly.pdbx_strand_id
1 'polypeptide(L)'
;MGKLSVALLGLCTTLSAWAQETPADFTTRVPLTVSGEGPWYRLELPLAVQLSARQADLGDVRVFNAAGEPQAYALARQSAQSTESRSLSSVKWFPLYAAADSSEAVPSVRVQSTSTGTLVQVQPPSQLEAGEEVLRGWLLDASAIKAPLQQLILDWTSERDGFQRFSIEASDDLQHWRAWGEGQVARLSFADERVEQHEVSLPGQSARYLRLLWKGQAAPALTSAQLESVSAHNLPLPLVWSQPLSGSRLKAGEYSWQLPNALNVERLRIDLSQPNSLAGQLQFVL
;
A
#
# COMPACT_ATOMS: atom_id res chain seq x y z
N MET A 1 -69.50 27.36 -53.70
CA MET A 1 -69.70 26.00 -53.10
C MET A 1 -68.36 25.33 -53.03
N GLY A 2 -67.65 25.40 -51.90
CA GLY A 2 -66.32 24.83 -51.70
C GLY A 2 -66.42 23.89 -50.50
N LYS A 3 -66.13 22.63 -50.74
CA LYS A 3 -66.11 21.56 -49.70
C LYS A 3 -64.76 21.57 -49.00
N LEU A 4 -64.75 21.86 -47.71
CA LEU A 4 -63.60 21.72 -46.84
C LEU A 4 -63.47 20.25 -46.40
N SER A 5 -62.44 19.56 -46.81
CA SER A 5 -62.08 18.23 -46.30
C SER A 5 -61.09 18.37 -45.15
N VAL A 6 -61.54 18.07 -43.93
CA VAL A 6 -60.68 17.97 -42.73
C VAL A 6 -60.03 16.62 -42.69
N ALA A 7 -58.74 16.55 -42.89
CA ALA A 7 -57.95 15.32 -42.70
C ALA A 7 -57.55 15.25 -41.22
N LEU A 8 -58.09 14.24 -40.50
CA LEU A 8 -57.79 13.89 -39.14
C LEU A 8 -56.47 13.08 -39.11
N LEU A 9 -55.38 13.73 -38.74
CA LEU A 9 -54.08 13.03 -38.57
C LEU A 9 -54.07 12.34 -37.20
N GLY A 10 -54.26 11.05 -37.19
CA GLY A 10 -54.17 10.24 -35.98
C GLY A 10 -52.72 10.09 -35.52
N LEU A 11 -52.37 10.73 -34.41
CA LEU A 11 -51.08 10.61 -33.75
C LEU A 11 -51.03 9.28 -32.97
N CYS A 12 -50.46 8.21 -33.55
CA CYS A 12 -50.17 6.97 -32.85
C CYS A 12 -48.95 7.19 -31.94
N THR A 13 -49.16 7.52 -30.67
CA THR A 13 -48.13 7.44 -29.63
C THR A 13 -47.90 5.98 -29.30
N THR A 14 -46.84 5.40 -29.83
CA THR A 14 -46.33 4.11 -29.36
C THR A 14 -45.74 4.29 -27.95
N LEU A 15 -46.54 3.96 -26.94
CA LEU A 15 -46.07 3.74 -25.59
C LEU A 15 -45.16 2.52 -25.64
N SER A 16 -43.85 2.73 -25.63
CA SER A 16 -42.85 1.70 -25.37
C SER A 16 -43.07 1.23 -23.94
N ALA A 17 -43.83 0.18 -23.72
CA ALA A 17 -43.89 -0.50 -22.44
C ALA A 17 -42.54 -1.14 -22.20
N TRP A 18 -41.75 -0.51 -21.39
CA TRP A 18 -40.52 -1.12 -20.86
C TRP A 18 -40.99 -2.26 -19.99
N ALA A 19 -40.70 -3.48 -20.39
CA ALA A 19 -41.01 -4.67 -19.60
C ALA A 19 -40.22 -4.52 -18.29
N GLN A 20 -40.91 -4.28 -17.19
CA GLN A 20 -40.34 -4.20 -15.87
C GLN A 20 -39.92 -5.60 -15.43
N GLU A 21 -38.66 -5.83 -15.18
CA GLU A 21 -38.15 -7.09 -14.66
C GLU A 21 -38.87 -7.45 -13.35
N THR A 22 -39.30 -8.70 -13.23
CA THR A 22 -39.95 -9.21 -12.02
C THR A 22 -39.16 -10.32 -11.37
N PRO A 23 -39.35 -10.62 -10.09
CA PRO A 23 -38.66 -11.74 -9.45
C PRO A 23 -38.85 -13.08 -10.15
N ALA A 24 -39.92 -13.25 -10.96
CA ALA A 24 -40.20 -14.49 -11.68
C ALA A 24 -39.23 -14.72 -12.85
N ASP A 25 -38.61 -13.67 -13.36
CA ASP A 25 -37.70 -13.75 -14.49
C ASP A 25 -36.30 -14.32 -14.07
N PHE A 26 -36.06 -14.50 -12.76
CA PHE A 26 -34.82 -14.99 -12.22
C PHE A 26 -34.89 -16.40 -11.69
N THR A 27 -33.94 -17.25 -12.10
CA THR A 27 -33.87 -18.67 -11.73
C THR A 27 -33.52 -18.90 -10.27
N THR A 28 -32.64 -18.09 -9.74
CA THR A 28 -32.17 -18.18 -8.36
C THR A 28 -32.65 -16.97 -7.56
N ARG A 29 -33.31 -17.24 -6.44
CA ARG A 29 -33.87 -16.22 -5.56
C ARG A 29 -33.46 -16.52 -4.12
N VAL A 30 -33.00 -15.53 -3.42
CA VAL A 30 -32.61 -15.64 -2.00
C VAL A 30 -33.39 -14.59 -1.21
N PRO A 31 -34.19 -15.00 -0.21
CA PRO A 31 -34.95 -14.06 0.61
C PRO A 31 -33.97 -13.22 1.46
N LEU A 32 -34.25 -11.93 1.56
CA LEU A 32 -33.48 -11.00 2.38
C LEU A 32 -34.27 -10.65 3.63
N THR A 33 -33.60 -10.74 4.78
CA THR A 33 -34.15 -10.24 6.06
C THR A 33 -33.43 -8.92 6.36
N VAL A 34 -34.21 -7.84 6.44
CA VAL A 34 -33.71 -6.51 6.75
C VAL A 34 -33.90 -6.26 8.23
N SER A 35 -32.87 -5.77 8.91
CA SER A 35 -32.88 -5.38 10.31
C SER A 35 -32.35 -3.97 10.48
N GLY A 36 -32.87 -3.21 11.46
CA GLY A 36 -32.49 -1.84 11.75
C GLY A 36 -33.35 -0.79 11.04
N GLU A 37 -33.17 0.47 11.45
CA GLU A 37 -33.85 1.63 10.88
C GLU A 37 -32.88 2.41 9.99
N GLY A 38 -33.27 2.70 8.78
CA GLY A 38 -32.48 3.57 7.89
C GLY A 38 -32.81 3.40 6.43
N PRO A 39 -32.40 4.37 5.60
CA PRO A 39 -32.63 4.27 4.16
C PRO A 39 -31.60 3.38 3.45
N TRP A 40 -30.48 3.01 4.09
CA TRP A 40 -29.40 2.25 3.50
C TRP A 40 -29.13 0.97 4.25
N TYR A 41 -29.02 -0.12 3.49
CA TYR A 41 -28.71 -1.46 4.00
C TYR A 41 -27.47 -2.00 3.29
N ARG A 42 -26.66 -2.74 4.03
CA ARG A 42 -25.50 -3.46 3.49
C ARG A 42 -25.76 -4.95 3.59
N LEU A 43 -25.59 -5.62 2.47
CA LEU A 43 -25.74 -7.07 2.36
C LEU A 43 -24.41 -7.65 1.85
N GLU A 44 -23.92 -8.69 2.50
CA GLU A 44 -22.90 -9.54 1.91
C GLU A 44 -23.59 -10.49 0.91
N LEU A 45 -23.16 -10.46 -0.36
CA LEU A 45 -23.81 -11.23 -1.42
C LEU A 45 -23.60 -12.73 -1.17
N PRO A 46 -24.68 -13.52 -0.99
CA PRO A 46 -24.56 -14.94 -0.69
C PRO A 46 -23.81 -15.70 -1.78
N LEU A 47 -22.96 -16.66 -1.37
CA LEU A 47 -22.18 -17.47 -2.31
C LEU A 47 -23.07 -18.17 -3.35
N ALA A 48 -24.26 -18.61 -2.96
CA ALA A 48 -25.23 -19.24 -3.88
C ALA A 48 -25.61 -18.32 -5.05
N VAL A 49 -25.79 -17.02 -4.81
CA VAL A 49 -26.05 -16.02 -5.85
C VAL A 49 -24.84 -15.85 -6.76
N GLN A 50 -23.65 -15.74 -6.17
CA GLN A 50 -22.41 -15.60 -6.93
C GLN A 50 -22.13 -16.83 -7.83
N LEU A 51 -22.43 -18.03 -7.34
CA LEU A 51 -22.30 -19.30 -8.11
C LEU A 51 -23.31 -19.40 -9.25
N SER A 52 -24.48 -18.75 -9.13
CA SER A 52 -25.57 -18.79 -10.11
C SER A 52 -25.49 -17.69 -11.15
N ALA A 53 -24.68 -16.64 -10.88
CA ALA A 53 -24.52 -15.51 -11.79
C ALA A 53 -23.88 -15.95 -13.12
N ARG A 54 -24.42 -15.45 -14.21
CA ARG A 54 -23.91 -15.72 -15.57
C ARG A 54 -22.96 -14.68 -16.09
N GLN A 55 -23.03 -13.45 -15.53
CA GLN A 55 -22.16 -12.35 -15.89
C GLN A 55 -21.03 -12.21 -14.86
N ALA A 56 -19.81 -12.06 -15.34
CA ALA A 56 -18.63 -11.95 -14.48
C ALA A 56 -18.62 -10.67 -13.61
N ASP A 57 -19.32 -9.63 -14.06
CA ASP A 57 -19.51 -8.37 -13.35
C ASP A 57 -20.72 -8.38 -12.40
N LEU A 58 -21.46 -9.50 -12.32
CA LEU A 58 -22.72 -9.63 -11.58
C LEU A 58 -23.82 -8.68 -12.10
N GLY A 59 -23.75 -8.27 -13.35
CA GLY A 59 -24.72 -7.40 -13.99
C GLY A 59 -26.12 -8.00 -14.13
N ASP A 60 -26.27 -9.31 -13.92
CA ASP A 60 -27.52 -10.04 -13.90
C ASP A 60 -28.14 -10.22 -12.50
N VAL A 61 -27.54 -9.63 -11.46
CA VAL A 61 -28.14 -9.61 -10.11
C VAL A 61 -29.16 -8.48 -10.00
N ARG A 62 -30.28 -8.72 -9.31
CA ARG A 62 -31.28 -7.69 -9.00
C ARG A 62 -31.72 -7.81 -7.54
N VAL A 63 -32.13 -6.68 -6.99
CA VAL A 63 -32.75 -6.61 -5.67
C VAL A 63 -34.19 -6.16 -5.83
N PHE A 64 -35.11 -6.87 -5.19
CA PHE A 64 -36.54 -6.55 -5.22
C PHE A 64 -37.08 -6.34 -3.81
N ASN A 65 -38.06 -5.45 -3.68
CA ASN A 65 -38.79 -5.30 -2.42
C ASN A 65 -39.88 -6.41 -2.29
N ALA A 66 -40.61 -6.39 -1.20
CA ALA A 66 -41.71 -7.36 -0.96
C ALA A 66 -42.85 -7.28 -1.96
N ALA A 67 -43.03 -6.15 -2.64
CA ALA A 67 -44.00 -5.94 -3.68
C ALA A 67 -43.52 -6.44 -5.06
N GLY A 68 -42.27 -6.90 -5.18
CA GLY A 68 -41.70 -7.35 -6.43
C GLY A 68 -41.16 -6.20 -7.29
N GLU A 69 -40.98 -5.01 -6.75
CA GLU A 69 -40.46 -3.87 -7.46
C GLU A 69 -38.94 -3.83 -7.36
N PRO A 70 -38.19 -3.56 -8.45
CA PRO A 70 -36.75 -3.48 -8.45
C PRO A 70 -36.24 -2.31 -7.60
N GLN A 71 -35.23 -2.56 -6.80
CA GLN A 71 -34.62 -1.59 -5.93
C GLN A 71 -33.23 -1.17 -6.47
N ALA A 72 -32.89 0.09 -6.28
CA ALA A 72 -31.56 0.57 -6.59
C ALA A 72 -30.52 -0.04 -5.64
N TYR A 73 -29.40 -0.50 -6.19
CA TYR A 73 -28.29 -1.07 -5.42
C TYR A 73 -26.96 -0.71 -6.07
N ALA A 74 -25.90 -0.86 -5.30
CA ALA A 74 -24.52 -0.76 -5.79
C ALA A 74 -23.74 -1.99 -5.32
N LEU A 75 -22.94 -2.57 -6.20
CA LEU A 75 -22.03 -3.65 -5.88
C LEU A 75 -20.66 -3.06 -5.50
N ALA A 76 -20.22 -3.35 -4.29
CA ALA A 76 -18.89 -3.03 -3.84
C ALA A 76 -18.09 -4.32 -3.65
N ARG A 77 -16.93 -4.42 -4.30
CA ARG A 77 -16.01 -5.52 -4.06
C ARG A 77 -15.21 -5.21 -2.79
N GLN A 78 -15.14 -6.18 -1.90
CA GLN A 78 -14.27 -6.05 -0.73
C GLN A 78 -12.83 -6.15 -1.20
N SER A 79 -12.05 -5.11 -0.92
CA SER A 79 -10.61 -5.15 -1.13
C SER A 79 -9.91 -5.74 0.09
N ALA A 80 -8.74 -6.34 -0.12
CA ALA A 80 -7.89 -6.72 1.00
C ALA A 80 -7.66 -5.50 1.90
N GLN A 81 -7.80 -5.69 3.19
CA GLN A 81 -7.52 -4.61 4.13
C GLN A 81 -6.01 -4.46 4.28
N SER A 82 -5.52 -3.26 4.00
CA SER A 82 -4.15 -2.89 4.31
C SER A 82 -4.15 -2.09 5.60
N THR A 83 -3.49 -2.60 6.60
CA THR A 83 -3.26 -1.87 7.86
C THR A 83 -1.84 -1.35 7.85
N GLU A 84 -1.69 -0.03 7.88
CA GLU A 84 -0.39 0.60 8.05
C GLU A 84 -0.09 0.72 9.55
N SER A 85 1.07 0.25 9.93
CA SER A 85 1.62 0.42 11.28
C SER A 85 2.84 1.33 11.20
N ARG A 86 2.79 2.44 11.93
CA ARG A 86 3.88 3.38 12.08
C ARG A 86 4.64 3.10 13.36
N SER A 87 5.94 3.13 13.28
CA SER A 87 6.82 2.90 14.42
C SER A 87 7.92 3.96 14.44
N LEU A 88 8.06 4.62 15.58
CA LEU A 88 9.11 5.59 15.84
C LEU A 88 10.22 4.91 16.64
N SER A 89 11.45 4.97 16.13
CA SER A 89 12.61 4.30 16.72
C SER A 89 13.75 5.28 16.90
N SER A 90 14.31 5.35 18.10
CA SER A 90 15.56 6.07 18.35
C SER A 90 16.72 5.30 17.73
N VAL A 91 17.60 6.01 17.05
CA VAL A 91 18.77 5.43 16.38
C VAL A 91 20.07 5.96 16.99
N LYS A 92 21.13 5.18 16.87
CA LYS A 92 22.48 5.63 17.24
C LYS A 92 23.01 6.53 16.15
N TRP A 93 23.79 7.54 16.56
CA TRP A 93 24.45 8.46 15.63
C TRP A 93 25.93 8.62 15.97
N PHE A 94 26.72 8.85 14.95
CA PHE A 94 28.17 8.97 15.03
C PHE A 94 28.60 10.24 14.29
N PRO A 95 29.50 11.06 14.90
CA PRO A 95 29.97 12.30 14.29
C PRO A 95 30.91 12.03 13.11
N LEU A 96 30.81 12.86 12.08
CA LEU A 96 31.65 12.84 10.90
C LEU A 96 32.43 14.12 10.84
N TYR A 97 33.75 14.02 11.01
CA TYR A 97 34.70 15.16 10.99
C TYR A 97 35.45 15.20 9.67
N ALA A 98 35.78 16.41 9.22
CA ALA A 98 36.69 16.64 8.10
C ALA A 98 37.51 17.93 8.34
N ALA A 99 38.63 18.09 7.64
CA ALA A 99 39.44 19.31 7.70
C ALA A 99 38.60 20.52 7.27
N ALA A 100 38.87 21.68 7.91
CA ALA A 100 38.08 22.90 7.72
C ALA A 100 38.06 23.40 6.25
N ASP A 101 39.16 23.22 5.54
CA ASP A 101 39.40 23.66 4.16
C ASP A 101 39.06 22.61 3.09
N SER A 102 38.66 21.40 3.48
CA SER A 102 38.27 20.38 2.54
C SER A 102 36.82 20.61 2.08
N SER A 103 36.64 21.12 0.85
CA SER A 103 35.33 21.27 0.24
C SER A 103 34.72 19.95 -0.27
N GLU A 104 35.49 18.88 -0.37
CA GLU A 104 35.12 17.60 -0.99
C GLU A 104 35.46 16.33 -0.20
N ALA A 105 36.14 16.45 0.95
CA ALA A 105 36.51 15.25 1.70
C ALA A 105 35.29 14.69 2.45
N VAL A 106 34.60 13.76 1.82
CA VAL A 106 33.68 12.89 2.52
C VAL A 106 34.50 12.06 3.53
N PRO A 107 34.21 12.13 4.84
CA PRO A 107 34.95 11.35 5.83
C PRO A 107 34.86 9.87 5.48
N SER A 108 36.01 9.21 5.37
CA SER A 108 36.03 7.76 5.11
C SER A 108 35.67 7.02 6.38
N VAL A 109 34.58 6.26 6.35
CA VAL A 109 34.21 5.38 7.44
C VAL A 109 34.81 4.00 7.18
N ARG A 110 35.75 3.55 7.98
CA ARG A 110 36.26 2.18 7.93
C ARG A 110 35.47 1.31 8.88
N VAL A 111 34.72 0.36 8.33
CA VAL A 111 34.00 -0.64 9.10
C VAL A 111 34.85 -1.90 9.21
N GLN A 112 35.16 -2.31 10.43
CA GLN A 112 35.69 -3.65 10.68
C GLN A 112 34.61 -4.49 11.31
N SER A 113 34.18 -5.52 10.58
CA SER A 113 33.26 -6.52 11.10
C SER A 113 34.05 -7.65 11.71
N THR A 114 33.85 -7.90 13.00
CA THR A 114 34.42 -9.05 13.71
C THR A 114 33.30 -10.01 14.06
N SER A 115 33.64 -11.27 14.34
CA SER A 115 32.66 -12.32 14.73
C SER A 115 31.87 -12.00 16.00
N THR A 116 32.31 -11.02 16.78
CA THR A 116 31.70 -10.59 18.04
C THR A 116 30.99 -9.24 17.98
N GLY A 117 30.99 -8.55 16.83
CA GLY A 117 30.33 -7.27 16.66
C GLY A 117 30.91 -6.42 15.53
N THR A 118 30.19 -5.40 15.14
CA THR A 118 30.65 -4.43 14.16
C THR A 118 31.27 -3.25 14.88
N LEU A 119 32.60 -3.07 14.71
CA LEU A 119 33.31 -1.88 15.19
C LEU A 119 33.32 -0.86 14.05
N VAL A 120 32.64 0.25 14.25
CA VAL A 120 32.72 1.41 13.34
C VAL A 120 33.86 2.28 13.80
N GLN A 121 34.96 2.26 13.07
CA GLN A 121 36.10 3.17 13.31
C GLN A 121 36.04 4.27 12.25
N VAL A 122 35.71 5.47 12.68
CA VAL A 122 35.88 6.67 11.84
C VAL A 122 37.37 6.96 11.78
N GLN A 123 37.98 6.78 10.61
CA GLN A 123 39.38 7.10 10.41
C GLN A 123 39.47 8.56 9.98
N PRO A 124 40.20 9.40 10.74
CA PRO A 124 40.51 10.75 10.25
C PRO A 124 41.30 10.63 8.93
N PRO A 125 41.10 11.54 7.98
CA PRO A 125 41.90 11.56 6.74
C PRO A 125 43.37 11.59 7.11
N SER A 126 44.15 10.79 6.42
CA SER A 126 45.60 10.59 6.65
C SER A 126 46.32 11.87 6.98
N GLN A 127 47.02 11.87 8.10
CA GLN A 127 48.11 12.74 8.51
C GLN A 127 48.43 13.90 7.53
N LEU A 128 47.62 14.92 7.54
CA LEU A 128 47.97 16.26 7.14
C LEU A 128 48.00 17.07 8.43
N GLU A 129 48.99 17.92 8.54
CA GLU A 129 49.28 18.75 9.72
C GLU A 129 48.01 19.30 10.36
N ALA A 130 48.01 19.42 11.70
CA ALA A 130 46.86 19.75 12.54
C ALA A 130 46.07 20.99 12.06
N GLY A 131 45.26 20.82 11.06
CA GLY A 131 44.16 21.71 10.71
C GLY A 131 42.96 21.39 11.61
N GLU A 132 42.29 22.42 12.02
CA GLU A 132 41.12 22.32 12.89
C GLU A 132 40.06 21.41 12.24
N GLU A 133 39.78 20.24 12.84
CA GLU A 133 38.75 19.34 12.38
C GLU A 133 37.37 19.94 12.70
N VAL A 134 36.50 19.97 11.71
CA VAL A 134 35.17 20.52 11.83
C VAL A 134 34.14 19.40 11.68
N LEU A 135 33.16 19.39 12.56
CA LEU A 135 32.00 18.47 12.44
C LEU A 135 31.23 18.81 11.17
N ARG A 136 31.19 17.89 10.22
CA ARG A 136 30.55 18.07 8.91
C ARG A 136 29.21 17.37 8.78
N GLY A 137 28.93 16.39 9.62
CA GLY A 137 27.73 15.63 9.51
C GLY A 137 27.59 14.51 10.54
N TRP A 138 26.63 13.66 10.29
CA TRP A 138 26.27 12.56 11.17
C TRP A 138 25.98 11.30 10.40
N LEU A 139 26.45 10.18 10.90
CA LEU A 139 26.06 8.85 10.46
C LEU A 139 25.01 8.29 11.42
N LEU A 140 23.87 7.85 10.90
CA LEU A 140 22.81 7.22 11.66
C LEU A 140 22.77 5.71 11.39
N ASP A 141 22.67 4.91 12.44
CA ASP A 141 22.54 3.45 12.34
C ASP A 141 21.07 3.04 12.40
N ALA A 142 20.48 2.79 11.23
CA ALA A 142 19.12 2.29 11.07
C ALA A 142 19.07 0.75 10.85
N SER A 143 20.17 0.03 11.06
CA SER A 143 20.28 -1.41 10.72
C SER A 143 19.28 -2.32 11.44
N ALA A 144 18.76 -1.88 12.58
CA ALA A 144 17.72 -2.57 13.33
C ALA A 144 16.32 -2.41 12.72
N ILE A 145 16.08 -1.38 11.88
CA ILE A 145 14.80 -1.06 11.28
C ILE A 145 14.74 -1.75 9.92
N LYS A 146 13.73 -2.63 9.73
CA LYS A 146 13.55 -3.36 8.47
C LYS A 146 12.48 -2.76 7.57
N ALA A 147 11.58 -2.01 8.16
CA ALA A 147 10.49 -1.34 7.44
C ALA A 147 10.99 -0.09 6.70
N PRO A 148 10.32 0.34 5.62
CA PRO A 148 10.63 1.58 4.90
C PRO A 148 10.61 2.80 5.81
N LEU A 149 11.61 3.66 5.66
CA LEU A 149 11.81 4.88 6.45
C LEU A 149 11.06 6.03 5.79
N GLN A 150 10.14 6.66 6.53
CA GLN A 150 9.27 7.72 6.04
C GLN A 150 9.68 9.11 6.54
N GLN A 151 10.22 9.18 7.75
CA GLN A 151 10.54 10.45 8.37
C GLN A 151 11.77 10.32 9.26
N LEU A 152 12.58 11.37 9.25
CA LEU A 152 13.70 11.57 10.17
C LEU A 152 13.34 12.72 11.09
N ILE A 153 13.48 12.52 12.39
CA ILE A 153 13.25 13.54 13.41
C ILE A 153 14.56 13.78 14.14
N LEU A 154 15.02 15.03 14.12
CA LEU A 154 16.28 15.44 14.73
C LEU A 154 16.06 16.48 15.80
N ASP A 155 16.83 16.36 16.87
CA ASP A 155 16.99 17.42 17.84
C ASP A 155 18.48 17.77 17.99
N TRP A 156 18.76 19.04 18.23
CA TRP A 156 20.14 19.53 18.25
C TRP A 156 20.30 20.69 19.21
N THR A 157 21.53 20.91 19.63
CA THR A 157 21.96 22.16 20.30
C THR A 157 22.57 23.11 19.28
N SER A 158 22.15 24.35 19.32
CA SER A 158 22.73 25.42 18.51
C SER A 158 22.80 26.70 19.34
N GLU A 159 23.92 27.42 19.25
CA GLU A 159 24.05 28.75 19.86
C GLU A 159 23.31 29.84 19.09
N ARG A 160 22.93 29.54 17.85
CA ARG A 160 22.26 30.49 16.96
C ARG A 160 21.01 29.82 16.36
N ASP A 161 19.97 30.57 16.32
CA ASP A 161 18.78 30.24 15.57
C ASP A 161 19.03 30.33 14.07
N GLY A 162 18.29 29.53 13.30
CA GLY A 162 18.41 29.52 11.85
C GLY A 162 17.95 28.24 11.21
N PHE A 163 18.14 28.21 9.89
CA PHE A 163 17.91 27.02 9.06
C PHE A 163 19.18 26.18 8.96
N GLN A 164 19.03 24.89 9.15
CA GLN A 164 20.09 23.91 9.00
C GLN A 164 19.76 23.03 7.79
N ARG A 165 20.59 23.05 6.76
CA ARG A 165 20.41 22.29 5.52
C ARG A 165 21.48 21.23 5.38
N PHE A 166 21.08 20.06 4.96
CA PHE A 166 21.98 18.92 4.75
C PHE A 166 21.51 18.02 3.60
N SER A 167 22.44 17.32 2.98
CA SER A 167 22.14 16.23 2.06
C SER A 167 22.01 14.93 2.85
N ILE A 168 21.16 14.04 2.35
CA ILE A 168 20.93 12.71 2.91
C ILE A 168 21.40 11.69 1.90
N GLU A 169 22.24 10.77 2.34
CA GLU A 169 22.71 9.63 1.57
C GLU A 169 22.44 8.34 2.35
N ALA A 170 22.17 7.26 1.64
CA ALA A 170 21.87 5.97 2.22
C ALA A 170 22.86 4.91 1.76
N SER A 171 23.14 3.97 2.65
CA SER A 171 23.98 2.80 2.37
C SER A 171 23.49 1.57 3.12
N ASP A 172 23.78 0.40 2.57
CA ASP A 172 23.52 -0.88 3.24
C ASP A 172 24.79 -1.57 3.74
N ASP A 173 25.98 -1.07 3.32
CA ASP A 173 27.30 -1.67 3.60
C ASP A 173 28.36 -0.68 4.09
N LEU A 174 28.01 0.62 4.21
CA LEU A 174 28.90 1.73 4.57
C LEU A 174 30.01 2.03 3.52
N GLN A 175 29.98 1.36 2.38
CA GLN A 175 30.96 1.54 1.31
C GLN A 175 30.34 2.23 0.10
N HIS A 176 29.13 1.80 -0.27
CA HIS A 176 28.40 2.33 -1.43
C HIS A 176 27.27 3.24 -0.95
N TRP A 177 27.38 4.51 -1.30
CA TRP A 177 26.43 5.54 -0.91
C TRP A 177 25.60 5.98 -2.10
N ARG A 178 24.29 6.09 -1.89
CA ARG A 178 23.35 6.63 -2.87
C ARG A 178 22.67 7.87 -2.32
N ALA A 179 22.47 8.87 -3.18
CA ALA A 179 21.70 10.05 -2.81
C ALA A 179 20.26 9.66 -2.42
N TRP A 180 19.80 10.19 -1.31
CA TRP A 180 18.44 9.94 -0.79
C TRP A 180 17.58 11.18 -0.69
N GLY A 181 18.14 12.36 -0.83
CA GLY A 181 17.45 13.63 -0.80
C GLY A 181 18.19 14.70 -0.02
N GLU A 182 17.45 15.73 0.30
CA GLU A 182 17.92 16.86 1.09
C GLU A 182 16.99 17.06 2.29
N GLY A 183 17.57 17.48 3.41
CA GLY A 183 16.86 17.81 4.62
C GLY A 183 17.06 19.26 5.03
N GLN A 184 16.04 19.81 5.67
CA GLN A 184 16.13 21.11 6.31
C GLN A 184 15.40 21.03 7.64
N VAL A 185 16.10 21.45 8.70
CA VAL A 185 15.51 21.68 10.02
C VAL A 185 15.69 23.13 10.40
N ALA A 186 14.86 23.65 11.29
CA ALA A 186 14.89 25.05 11.64
C ALA A 186 14.54 25.28 13.11
N ARG A 187 15.15 26.29 13.69
CA ARG A 187 14.80 26.86 14.98
C ARG A 187 14.90 28.37 14.87
N LEU A 188 13.80 29.05 15.07
CA LEU A 188 13.70 30.51 14.95
C LEU A 188 12.99 31.03 16.20
N SER A 189 13.60 32.04 16.83
CA SER A 189 13.02 32.71 17.98
C SER A 189 12.87 34.21 17.70
N PHE A 190 11.74 34.78 18.08
CA PHE A 190 11.50 36.20 18.01
C PHE A 190 10.67 36.64 19.23
N ALA A 191 11.21 37.52 20.03
CA ALA A 191 10.64 37.89 21.32
C ALA A 191 10.39 36.64 22.19
N ASP A 192 9.14 36.38 22.58
CA ASP A 192 8.75 35.23 23.38
C ASP A 192 8.20 34.05 22.53
N GLU A 193 8.22 34.17 21.20
CA GLU A 193 7.72 33.16 20.28
C GLU A 193 8.87 32.33 19.69
N ARG A 194 8.59 31.03 19.44
CA ARG A 194 9.55 30.10 18.86
C ARG A 194 8.86 29.23 17.79
N VAL A 195 9.53 29.07 16.66
CA VAL A 195 9.14 28.16 15.59
C VAL A 195 10.25 27.15 15.39
N GLU A 196 9.88 25.88 15.44
CA GLU A 196 10.82 24.76 15.25
C GLU A 196 10.31 23.78 14.20
N GLN A 197 11.21 23.30 13.38
CA GLN A 197 11.01 22.23 12.42
C GLN A 197 12.07 21.17 12.64
N HIS A 198 11.68 20.03 13.16
CA HIS A 198 12.55 18.92 13.51
C HIS A 198 12.47 17.76 12.51
N GLU A 199 11.43 17.75 11.67
CA GLU A 199 11.02 16.63 10.85
C GLU A 199 11.47 16.80 9.41
N VAL A 200 12.01 15.74 8.82
CA VAL A 200 12.44 15.68 7.43
C VAL A 200 11.86 14.43 6.78
N SER A 201 11.12 14.61 5.69
CA SER A 201 10.56 13.51 4.94
C SER A 201 11.63 12.68 4.25
N LEU A 202 11.49 11.37 4.28
CA LEU A 202 12.36 10.40 3.61
C LEU A 202 11.60 9.73 2.45
N PRO A 203 12.31 9.11 1.48
CA PRO A 203 11.68 8.58 0.27
C PRO A 203 10.83 7.31 0.45
N GLY A 204 10.61 6.83 1.67
CA GLY A 204 9.80 5.64 1.91
C GLY A 204 10.47 4.33 1.46
N GLN A 205 11.77 4.26 1.57
CA GLN A 205 12.59 3.09 1.24
C GLN A 205 13.33 2.59 2.48
N SER A 206 13.84 1.35 2.42
CA SER A 206 14.67 0.80 3.49
C SER A 206 16.15 1.12 3.25
N ALA A 207 16.87 1.42 4.31
CA ALA A 207 18.33 1.56 4.33
C ALA A 207 18.86 1.18 5.71
N ARG A 208 20.08 0.68 5.77
CA ARG A 208 20.72 0.32 7.03
C ARG A 208 21.44 1.48 7.68
N TYR A 209 21.98 2.38 6.87
CA TYR A 209 22.77 3.52 7.34
C TYR A 209 22.36 4.77 6.56
N LEU A 210 22.25 5.89 7.25
CA LEU A 210 22.03 7.19 6.66
C LEU A 210 23.20 8.09 7.01
N ARG A 211 23.68 8.85 6.02
CA ARG A 211 24.72 9.88 6.20
C ARG A 211 24.09 11.24 5.94
N LEU A 212 24.15 12.10 6.94
CA LEU A 212 23.68 13.48 6.88
C LEU A 212 24.87 14.38 6.75
N LEU A 213 25.02 15.12 5.66
CA LEU A 213 26.12 16.02 5.40
C LEU A 213 25.62 17.45 5.34
N TRP A 214 26.06 18.27 6.29
CA TRP A 214 25.65 19.67 6.40
C TRP A 214 26.21 20.52 5.26
N LYS A 215 25.38 21.40 4.71
CA LYS A 215 25.75 22.34 3.64
C LYS A 215 26.19 23.66 4.26
N GLY A 216 27.44 24.04 4.03
CA GLY A 216 27.99 25.32 4.44
C GLY A 216 28.85 25.23 5.71
N GLN A 217 28.31 25.59 6.87
CA GLN A 217 29.02 25.63 8.14
C GLN A 217 29.11 24.27 8.83
N ALA A 218 29.77 24.20 9.99
CA ALA A 218 29.80 23.02 10.82
C ALA A 218 28.39 22.51 11.15
N ALA A 219 28.25 21.19 11.23
CA ALA A 219 27.00 20.56 11.68
C ALA A 219 26.78 20.88 13.17
N PRO A 220 25.54 21.06 13.62
CA PRO A 220 25.24 21.22 15.04
C PRO A 220 25.37 19.88 15.77
N ALA A 221 25.59 19.95 17.07
CA ALA A 221 25.59 18.76 17.91
C ALA A 221 24.17 18.19 18.04
N LEU A 222 23.96 16.95 17.64
CA LEU A 222 22.67 16.27 17.80
C LEU A 222 22.47 15.88 19.27
N THR A 223 21.25 16.06 19.74
CA THR A 223 20.78 15.60 21.06
C THR A 223 19.87 14.41 20.96
N SER A 224 19.12 14.28 19.84
CA SER A 224 18.39 13.08 19.52
C SER A 224 18.26 12.86 18.02
N ALA A 225 18.09 11.59 17.63
CA ALA A 225 17.78 11.19 16.28
C ALA A 225 16.80 10.03 16.32
N GLN A 226 15.67 10.20 15.64
CA GLN A 226 14.63 9.19 15.55
C GLN A 226 14.23 8.99 14.10
N LEU A 227 13.84 7.77 13.75
CA LEU A 227 13.34 7.39 12.44
C LEU A 227 11.92 6.84 12.57
N GLU A 228 10.99 7.41 11.80
CA GLU A 228 9.68 6.83 11.61
C GLU A 228 9.73 5.86 10.44
N SER A 229 9.27 4.65 10.67
CA SER A 229 9.11 3.62 9.66
C SER A 229 7.67 3.17 9.54
N VAL A 230 7.26 2.77 8.34
CA VAL A 230 5.91 2.31 8.05
C VAL A 230 5.97 0.90 7.50
N SER A 231 5.25 -0.01 8.14
CA SER A 231 5.01 -1.36 7.63
C SER A 231 3.55 -1.52 7.23
N ALA A 232 3.31 -1.98 6.00
CA ALA A 232 1.98 -2.33 5.53
C ALA A 232 1.75 -3.83 5.71
N HIS A 233 0.71 -4.17 6.45
CA HIS A 233 0.23 -5.53 6.57
C HIS A 233 -1.04 -5.69 5.75
N ASN A 234 -0.94 -6.43 4.65
CA ASN A 234 -2.10 -6.81 3.87
C ASN A 234 -2.75 -8.04 4.50
N LEU A 235 -3.95 -7.88 5.01
CA LEU A 235 -4.78 -8.99 5.44
C LEU A 235 -5.47 -9.55 4.19
N PRO A 236 -5.10 -10.76 3.73
CA PRO A 236 -5.79 -11.37 2.60
C PRO A 236 -7.25 -11.61 2.97
N LEU A 237 -8.13 -11.50 1.99
CA LEU A 237 -9.53 -11.88 2.17
C LEU A 237 -9.61 -13.36 2.55
N PRO A 238 -10.54 -13.74 3.45
CA PRO A 238 -10.74 -15.12 3.81
C PRO A 238 -11.18 -15.93 2.58
N LEU A 239 -10.53 -17.07 2.35
CA LEU A 239 -10.93 -17.99 1.30
C LEU A 239 -12.14 -18.81 1.75
N VAL A 240 -13.17 -18.86 0.92
CA VAL A 240 -14.35 -19.68 1.12
C VAL A 240 -14.35 -20.81 0.09
N TRP A 241 -14.48 -22.07 0.54
CA TRP A 241 -14.66 -23.20 -0.36
C TRP A 241 -16.11 -23.29 -0.82
N SER A 242 -16.31 -23.44 -2.12
CA SER A 242 -17.62 -23.80 -2.67
C SER A 242 -18.00 -25.23 -2.29
N GLN A 243 -19.27 -25.58 -2.49
CA GLN A 243 -19.65 -26.99 -2.53
C GLN A 243 -18.88 -27.69 -3.66
N PRO A 244 -18.58 -29.01 -3.51
CA PRO A 244 -17.90 -29.75 -4.56
C PRO A 244 -18.67 -29.66 -5.88
N LEU A 245 -17.98 -29.36 -6.96
CA LEU A 245 -18.52 -29.37 -8.30
C LEU A 245 -18.33 -30.75 -8.92
N SER A 246 -19.40 -31.33 -9.45
CA SER A 246 -19.31 -32.61 -10.13
C SER A 246 -18.69 -32.44 -11.51
N GLY A 247 -17.67 -33.22 -11.81
CA GLY A 247 -17.07 -33.24 -13.14
C GLY A 247 -17.81 -34.11 -14.11
N SER A 248 -17.84 -33.72 -15.37
CA SER A 248 -18.35 -34.51 -16.50
C SER A 248 -17.20 -35.29 -17.13
N ARG A 249 -17.36 -36.59 -17.29
CA ARG A 249 -16.35 -37.42 -17.97
C ARG A 249 -16.49 -37.23 -19.48
N LEU A 250 -15.45 -36.75 -20.15
CA LEU A 250 -15.42 -36.59 -21.60
C LEU A 250 -15.00 -37.88 -22.30
N LYS A 251 -13.90 -38.47 -21.82
CA LYS A 251 -13.41 -39.78 -22.28
C LYS A 251 -12.59 -40.46 -21.16
N ALA A 252 -11.99 -41.60 -21.44
CA ALA A 252 -11.17 -42.31 -20.46
C ALA A 252 -9.99 -41.43 -20.03
N GLY A 253 -9.94 -41.11 -18.71
CA GLY A 253 -8.89 -40.28 -18.12
C GLY A 253 -9.07 -38.77 -18.31
N GLU A 254 -10.15 -38.31 -18.94
CA GLU A 254 -10.41 -36.89 -19.16
C GLU A 254 -11.75 -36.46 -18.57
N TYR A 255 -11.70 -35.42 -17.73
CA TYR A 255 -12.86 -34.84 -17.03
C TYR A 255 -12.90 -33.34 -17.24
N SER A 256 -14.10 -32.78 -17.25
CA SER A 256 -14.34 -31.34 -17.37
C SER A 256 -15.22 -30.86 -16.24
N TRP A 257 -14.92 -29.70 -15.74
CA TRP A 257 -15.70 -28.98 -14.73
C TRP A 257 -16.06 -27.58 -15.23
N GLN A 258 -17.30 -27.20 -15.09
CA GLN A 258 -17.75 -25.85 -15.33
C GLN A 258 -17.53 -25.00 -14.08
N LEU A 259 -16.66 -24.01 -14.16
CA LEU A 259 -16.45 -23.06 -13.08
C LEU A 259 -17.44 -21.88 -13.15
N PRO A 260 -17.79 -21.27 -12.01
CA PRO A 260 -18.65 -20.09 -11.99
C PRO A 260 -17.98 -18.89 -12.67
N ASN A 261 -18.73 -18.15 -13.49
CA ASN A 261 -18.20 -17.04 -14.26
C ASN A 261 -17.88 -15.78 -13.43
N ALA A 262 -18.62 -15.59 -12.32
CA ALA A 262 -18.54 -14.38 -11.50
C ALA A 262 -17.51 -14.44 -10.36
N LEU A 263 -16.84 -15.58 -10.17
CA LEU A 263 -15.90 -15.81 -9.07
C LEU A 263 -14.47 -15.91 -9.56
N ASN A 264 -13.56 -15.21 -8.86
CA ASN A 264 -12.15 -15.44 -9.01
C ASN A 264 -11.77 -16.73 -8.26
N VAL A 265 -11.34 -17.74 -8.99
CA VAL A 265 -10.86 -19.01 -8.43
C VAL A 265 -9.39 -18.86 -8.06
N GLU A 266 -9.09 -18.91 -6.76
CA GLU A 266 -7.71 -18.81 -6.26
C GLU A 266 -7.08 -20.18 -6.02
N ARG A 267 -7.90 -21.17 -5.62
CA ARG A 267 -7.45 -22.53 -5.31
C ARG A 267 -8.43 -23.56 -5.82
N LEU A 268 -7.88 -24.66 -6.30
CA LEU A 268 -8.64 -25.85 -6.68
C LEU A 268 -8.20 -27.03 -5.84
N ARG A 269 -9.17 -27.84 -5.41
CA ARG A 269 -8.93 -29.14 -4.77
C ARG A 269 -9.68 -30.21 -5.56
N ILE A 270 -8.97 -31.24 -5.92
CA ILE A 270 -9.55 -32.39 -6.62
C ILE A 270 -9.67 -33.53 -5.61
N ASP A 271 -10.90 -33.92 -5.29
CA ASP A 271 -11.18 -35.05 -4.42
C ASP A 271 -11.40 -36.31 -5.27
N LEU A 272 -10.60 -37.34 -5.04
CA LEU A 272 -10.72 -38.61 -5.76
C LEU A 272 -11.61 -39.57 -4.99
N SER A 273 -12.44 -40.34 -5.70
CA SER A 273 -13.31 -41.35 -5.11
C SER A 273 -12.51 -42.54 -4.51
N GLN A 274 -11.26 -42.73 -4.92
CA GLN A 274 -10.36 -43.71 -4.39
C GLN A 274 -9.03 -43.05 -4.00
N PRO A 275 -8.36 -43.56 -2.92
CA PRO A 275 -7.11 -42.96 -2.43
C PRO A 275 -5.92 -43.41 -3.29
N ASN A 276 -5.88 -42.98 -4.55
CA ASN A 276 -4.83 -43.29 -5.49
C ASN A 276 -4.05 -42.03 -5.85
N SER A 277 -2.80 -42.21 -6.29
CA SER A 277 -2.01 -41.15 -6.84
C SER A 277 -2.59 -40.70 -8.18
N LEU A 278 -2.83 -39.40 -8.36
CA LEU A 278 -3.24 -38.80 -9.61
C LEU A 278 -2.02 -38.14 -10.26
N ALA A 279 -1.70 -38.50 -11.49
CA ALA A 279 -0.80 -37.77 -12.35
C ALA A 279 -1.59 -37.26 -13.54
N GLY A 280 -1.58 -35.94 -13.77
CA GLY A 280 -2.37 -35.37 -14.84
C GLY A 280 -1.98 -33.92 -15.16
N GLN A 281 -2.60 -33.41 -16.20
CA GLN A 281 -2.51 -32.00 -16.60
C GLN A 281 -3.82 -31.32 -16.35
N LEU A 282 -3.75 -30.09 -15.83
CA LEU A 282 -4.88 -29.16 -15.70
C LEU A 282 -4.80 -28.14 -16.84
N GLN A 283 -5.89 -28.02 -17.59
CA GLN A 283 -6.05 -27.01 -18.63
C GLN A 283 -7.26 -26.14 -18.30
N PHE A 284 -7.03 -24.82 -18.26
CA PHE A 284 -8.12 -23.85 -18.16
C PHE A 284 -8.49 -23.38 -19.57
N VAL A 285 -9.79 -23.42 -19.84
CA VAL A 285 -10.36 -22.91 -21.11
C VAL A 285 -11.28 -21.75 -20.73
N LEU A 286 -11.04 -20.58 -21.31
CA LEU A 286 -11.87 -19.37 -21.16
C LEU A 286 -12.99 -19.35 -22.19
#